data_6548a8bc5ac2ebf484dc5b95a51d7e8a
#
_entry.id   6548a8bc5ac2ebf484dc5b95a51d7e8a
#
_cell.length_a   1.000
_cell.length_b   1.000
_cell.length_c   1.000
_cell.angle_alpha   90.00
_cell.angle_beta   90.00
_cell.angle_gamma   90.00
#
_symmetry.space_group_name_H-M   'P 1'
#
loop_
_entity.id
_entity.type
_entity.pdbx_description
1 polymer ?
#
loop_
_entity_poly.entity_id
_entity_poly.type
_entity_poly.pdbx_seq_one_letter_code
_entity_poly.pdbx_strand_id
1 'polypeptide(L)'
;MNKIVCYFSCSGITRSVAGMISNTLNTDIFEIEPSILYTSKDLDWTNKNSRTSIEMNDKSSRPSIKSSGDISKYDVVIIGFPVWWYTAPTIINTFIEANNFDSKRVYIFVTSGSSSVDSSFNDLKEKYPNINFISARRFTSGVSREDILSWIND
;
A
#
# COMPACT_ATOMS: atom_id res chain seq x y z
N MET A 1 18.16 2.81 11.15
CA MET A 1 16.92 2.05 11.30
C MET A 1 16.70 1.13 10.11
N ASN A 2 16.24 -0.09 10.37
CA ASN A 2 15.90 -1.02 9.29
C ASN A 2 14.54 -0.64 8.69
N LYS A 3 14.51 -0.47 7.38
CA LYS A 3 13.29 -0.09 6.65
C LYS A 3 12.94 -1.14 5.61
N ILE A 4 11.66 -1.30 5.33
CA ILE A 4 11.15 -2.13 4.24
C ILE A 4 10.02 -1.40 3.51
N VAL A 5 9.98 -1.57 2.19
CA VAL A 5 8.86 -1.12 1.36
C VAL A 5 8.00 -2.32 1.04
N CYS A 6 6.73 -2.27 1.41
CA CYS A 6 5.74 -3.31 1.12
C CYS A 6 4.69 -2.71 0.19
N TYR A 7 4.41 -3.36 -0.95
CA TYR A 7 3.50 -2.77 -1.93
C TYR A 7 2.58 -3.80 -2.58
N PHE A 8 1.41 -3.32 -2.98
CA PHE A 8 0.49 -4.05 -3.84
C PHE A 8 0.34 -3.29 -5.16
N SER A 9 0.46 -3.99 -6.29
CA SER A 9 0.40 -3.37 -7.61
C SER A 9 -0.32 -4.28 -8.61
N CYS A 10 -1.18 -3.70 -9.44
CA CYS A 10 -1.84 -4.41 -10.54
C CYS A 10 -1.34 -3.95 -11.91
N SER A 11 -1.21 -2.63 -12.11
CA SER A 11 -0.81 -2.06 -13.40
C SER A 11 0.70 -1.92 -13.56
N GLY A 12 1.47 -2.10 -12.49
CA GLY A 12 2.91 -1.90 -12.48
C GLY A 12 3.36 -0.52 -12.04
N ILE A 13 2.47 0.45 -11.93
CA ILE A 13 2.83 1.82 -11.51
C ILE A 13 3.28 1.83 -10.05
N THR A 14 2.51 1.23 -9.15
CA THR A 14 2.89 1.15 -7.74
C THR A 14 4.20 0.39 -7.57
N ARG A 15 4.40 -0.70 -8.33
CA ARG A 15 5.67 -1.45 -8.32
C ARG A 15 6.85 -0.55 -8.70
N SER A 16 6.70 0.24 -9.74
CA SER A 16 7.75 1.15 -10.22
C SER A 16 8.10 2.19 -9.16
N VAL A 17 7.10 2.78 -8.53
CA VAL A 17 7.30 3.76 -7.45
C VAL A 17 7.94 3.10 -6.23
N ALA A 18 7.48 1.91 -5.84
CA ALA A 18 8.07 1.15 -4.74
C ALA A 18 9.55 0.87 -4.97
N GLY A 19 9.91 0.49 -6.20
CA GLY A 19 11.31 0.27 -6.58
C GLY A 19 12.16 1.53 -6.46
N MET A 20 11.64 2.67 -6.89
CA MET A 20 12.33 3.95 -6.77
C MET A 20 12.54 4.32 -5.30
N ILE A 21 11.55 4.12 -4.45
CA ILE A 21 11.66 4.37 -3.01
C ILE A 21 12.72 3.46 -2.40
N SER A 22 12.66 2.18 -2.70
CA SER A 22 13.62 1.19 -2.19
C SER A 22 15.05 1.53 -2.60
N ASN A 23 15.28 1.87 -3.85
CA ASN A 23 16.60 2.25 -4.35
C ASN A 23 17.10 3.55 -3.71
N THR A 24 16.21 4.54 -3.57
CA THR A 24 16.58 5.85 -3.01
C THR A 24 16.96 5.73 -1.53
N LEU A 25 16.20 4.96 -0.77
CA LEU A 25 16.41 4.82 0.68
C LEU A 25 17.30 3.63 1.04
N ASN A 26 17.72 2.84 0.05
CA ASN A 26 18.49 1.61 0.23
C ASN A 26 17.82 0.66 1.23
N THR A 27 16.59 0.29 0.93
CA THR A 27 15.77 -0.57 1.80
C THR A 27 15.46 -1.89 1.12
N ASP A 28 15.04 -2.87 1.94
CA ASP A 28 14.43 -4.09 1.42
C ASP A 28 13.04 -3.77 0.83
N ILE A 29 12.55 -4.67 -0.01
CA ILE A 29 11.26 -4.52 -0.69
C ILE A 29 10.51 -5.84 -0.67
N PHE A 30 9.20 -5.78 -0.46
CA PHE A 30 8.32 -6.94 -0.43
C PHE A 30 7.05 -6.66 -1.20
N GLU A 31 6.70 -7.56 -2.11
CA GLU A 31 5.44 -7.46 -2.85
C GLU A 31 4.32 -8.18 -2.11
N ILE A 32 3.21 -7.47 -1.85
CA ILE A 32 1.98 -8.07 -1.32
C ILE A 32 1.27 -8.70 -2.51
N GLU A 33 1.38 -10.02 -2.66
CA GLU A 33 0.82 -10.73 -3.80
C GLU A 33 -0.52 -11.36 -3.44
N PRO A 34 -1.58 -11.11 -4.23
CA PRO A 34 -2.84 -11.81 -4.02
C PRO A 34 -2.67 -13.30 -4.32
N SER A 35 -3.34 -14.15 -3.56
CA SER A 35 -3.33 -15.61 -3.82
C SER A 35 -3.88 -15.94 -5.19
N ILE A 36 -4.88 -15.16 -5.64
CA ILE A 36 -5.46 -15.24 -6.98
C ILE A 36 -5.21 -13.89 -7.64
N LEU A 37 -4.43 -13.88 -8.72
CA LEU A 37 -4.08 -12.65 -9.43
C LEU A 37 -5.33 -11.96 -9.99
N TYR A 38 -5.29 -10.63 -10.01
CA TYR A 38 -6.35 -9.84 -10.63
C TYR A 38 -6.17 -9.81 -12.13
N THR A 39 -7.22 -10.14 -12.87
CA THR A 39 -7.26 -10.05 -14.33
C THR A 39 -7.82 -8.69 -14.77
N SER A 40 -7.73 -8.39 -16.07
CA SER A 40 -8.34 -7.16 -16.61
C SER A 40 -9.84 -7.09 -16.30
N LYS A 41 -10.52 -8.23 -16.37
CA LYS A 41 -11.94 -8.35 -16.03
C LYS A 41 -12.20 -8.03 -14.56
N ASP A 42 -11.33 -8.54 -13.69
CA ASP A 42 -11.43 -8.30 -12.24
C ASP A 42 -11.30 -6.83 -11.90
N LEU A 43 -10.52 -6.09 -12.69
CA LEU A 43 -10.21 -4.67 -12.46
C LEU A 43 -11.22 -3.72 -13.10
N ASP A 44 -12.25 -4.23 -13.78
CA ASP A 44 -13.27 -3.41 -14.44
C ASP A 44 -14.18 -2.75 -13.42
N TRP A 45 -13.81 -1.55 -12.99
CA TRP A 45 -14.56 -0.78 -12.00
C TRP A 45 -15.93 -0.32 -12.50
N THR A 46 -16.17 -0.35 -13.82
CA THR A 46 -17.48 0.00 -14.40
C THR A 46 -18.50 -1.12 -14.28
N ASN A 47 -18.04 -2.35 -14.03
CA ASN A 47 -18.90 -3.53 -13.85
C ASN A 47 -19.12 -3.78 -12.35
N LYS A 48 -20.35 -3.60 -11.89
CA LYS A 48 -20.74 -3.78 -10.49
C LYS A 48 -20.48 -5.22 -9.98
N ASN A 49 -20.39 -6.18 -10.87
CA ASN A 49 -20.18 -7.58 -10.54
C ASN A 49 -18.72 -8.02 -10.71
N SER A 50 -17.81 -7.10 -11.05
CA SER A 50 -16.40 -7.43 -11.12
C SER A 50 -15.84 -7.72 -9.71
N ARG A 51 -14.76 -8.48 -9.66
CA ARG A 51 -14.11 -8.85 -8.40
C ARG A 51 -13.78 -7.63 -7.53
N THR A 52 -13.16 -6.60 -8.13
CA THR A 52 -12.78 -5.40 -7.37
C THR A 52 -13.99 -4.62 -6.90
N SER A 53 -15.05 -4.53 -7.70
CA SER A 53 -16.28 -3.85 -7.29
C SER A 53 -16.92 -4.55 -6.10
N ILE A 54 -16.96 -5.88 -6.11
CA ILE A 54 -17.51 -6.66 -4.99
C ILE A 54 -16.65 -6.47 -3.74
N GLU A 55 -15.32 -6.58 -3.89
CA GLU A 55 -14.40 -6.40 -2.75
C GLU A 55 -14.50 -5.02 -2.14
N MET A 56 -14.54 -3.99 -2.97
CA MET A 56 -14.53 -2.60 -2.48
C MET A 56 -15.88 -2.14 -1.95
N ASN A 57 -16.97 -2.80 -2.30
CA ASN A 57 -18.29 -2.55 -1.73
C ASN A 57 -18.50 -3.25 -0.39
N ASP A 58 -17.59 -4.12 0.00
CA ASP A 58 -17.62 -4.81 1.30
C ASP A 58 -16.34 -4.51 2.07
N LYS A 59 -16.42 -3.59 3.02
CA LYS A 59 -15.28 -3.16 3.82
C LYS A 59 -14.68 -4.27 4.68
N SER A 60 -15.41 -5.35 4.91
CA SER A 60 -14.93 -6.53 5.64
C SER A 60 -14.22 -7.53 4.74
N SER A 61 -14.20 -7.29 3.43
CA SER A 61 -13.52 -8.15 2.47
C SER A 61 -12.02 -8.26 2.81
N ARG A 62 -11.51 -9.50 2.77
CA ARG A 62 -10.08 -9.77 3.04
C ARG A 62 -9.54 -10.73 2.00
N PRO A 63 -9.21 -10.23 0.80
CA PRO A 63 -8.60 -11.08 -0.23
C PRO A 63 -7.34 -11.74 0.32
N SER A 64 -7.19 -13.04 0.09
CA SER A 64 -6.03 -13.76 0.62
C SER A 64 -4.75 -13.39 -0.11
N ILE A 65 -3.63 -13.43 0.60
CA ILE A 65 -2.30 -13.13 0.08
C ILE A 65 -1.43 -14.38 0.11
N LYS A 66 -0.47 -14.47 -0.83
CA LYS A 66 0.43 -15.62 -0.93
C LYS A 66 1.33 -15.77 0.29
N SER A 67 1.73 -14.63 0.87
CA SER A 67 2.59 -14.58 2.04
C SER A 67 2.31 -13.31 2.81
N SER A 68 2.33 -13.38 4.14
CA SER A 68 2.24 -12.20 5.00
C SER A 68 3.55 -11.41 5.02
N GLY A 69 4.64 -11.97 4.48
CA GLY A 69 5.97 -11.43 4.67
C GLY A 69 6.44 -11.58 6.11
N ASP A 70 7.61 -11.06 6.38
CA ASP A 70 8.15 -10.99 7.74
C ASP A 70 8.72 -9.59 7.96
N ILE A 71 8.00 -8.77 8.72
CA ILE A 71 8.42 -7.40 9.02
C ILE A 71 9.04 -7.27 10.41
N SER A 72 9.26 -8.38 11.11
CA SER A 72 9.65 -8.36 12.52
C SER A 72 10.95 -7.60 12.79
N LYS A 73 11.92 -7.67 11.89
CA LYS A 73 13.24 -7.03 12.07
C LYS A 73 13.29 -5.56 11.62
N TYR A 74 12.17 -5.02 11.12
CA TYR A 74 12.15 -3.65 10.59
C TYR A 74 11.53 -2.67 11.58
N ASP A 75 12.14 -1.49 11.68
CA ASP A 75 11.65 -0.40 12.52
C ASP A 75 10.66 0.49 11.77
N VAL A 76 10.83 0.57 10.45
CA VAL A 76 10.03 1.43 9.58
C VAL A 76 9.46 0.58 8.45
N VAL A 77 8.14 0.65 8.28
CA VAL A 77 7.43 -0.03 7.20
C VAL A 77 6.75 1.01 6.33
N ILE A 78 7.06 0.97 5.04
CA ILE A 78 6.47 1.87 4.05
C ILE A 78 5.51 1.03 3.22
N ILE A 79 4.21 1.32 3.27
CA ILE A 79 3.18 0.54 2.58
C ILE A 79 2.66 1.35 1.41
N GLY A 80 2.66 0.75 0.23
CA GLY A 80 2.19 1.41 -0.99
C GLY A 80 1.12 0.63 -1.73
N PHE A 81 0.20 1.37 -2.36
CA PHE A 81 -0.92 0.76 -3.10
C PHE A 81 -1.56 1.76 -4.07
N PRO A 82 -2.27 1.28 -5.10
CA PRO A 82 -3.10 2.16 -5.92
C PRO A 82 -4.38 2.52 -5.16
N VAL A 83 -4.87 3.75 -5.36
CA VAL A 83 -6.14 4.16 -4.77
C VAL A 83 -7.28 3.48 -5.53
N TRP A 84 -8.13 2.75 -4.82
CA TRP A 84 -9.35 2.14 -5.34
C TRP A 84 -10.55 2.71 -4.58
N TRP A 85 -11.53 3.24 -5.31
CA TRP A 85 -12.74 3.82 -4.70
C TRP A 85 -12.39 4.80 -3.56
N TYR A 86 -11.40 5.67 -3.81
CA TYR A 86 -10.94 6.71 -2.88
C TYR A 86 -10.33 6.19 -1.57
N THR A 87 -10.01 4.91 -1.50
CA THR A 87 -9.43 4.30 -0.30
C THR A 87 -8.40 3.23 -0.67
N ALA A 88 -7.86 2.54 0.33
CA ALA A 88 -6.95 1.43 0.11
C ALA A 88 -7.71 0.19 -0.36
N PRO A 89 -7.16 -0.58 -1.32
CA PRO A 89 -7.71 -1.89 -1.63
C PRO A 89 -7.76 -2.76 -0.36
N THR A 90 -8.80 -3.56 -0.21
CA THR A 90 -8.99 -4.36 1.01
C THR A 90 -7.92 -5.42 1.22
N ILE A 91 -7.14 -5.76 0.19
CA ILE A 91 -5.94 -6.61 0.34
C ILE A 91 -4.89 -5.98 1.26
N ILE A 92 -4.84 -4.65 1.34
CA ILE A 92 -3.96 -3.95 2.26
C ILE A 92 -4.37 -4.22 3.70
N ASN A 93 -5.68 -4.26 3.97
CA ASN A 93 -6.19 -4.65 5.29
C ASN A 93 -5.78 -6.09 5.62
N THR A 94 -5.83 -7.00 4.65
CA THR A 94 -5.35 -8.36 4.84
C THR A 94 -3.89 -8.39 5.29
N PHE A 95 -3.03 -7.62 4.62
CA PHE A 95 -1.61 -7.56 4.95
C PHE A 95 -1.37 -6.95 6.34
N ILE A 96 -2.04 -5.85 6.65
CA ILE A 96 -1.88 -5.18 7.95
C ILE A 96 -2.31 -6.10 9.08
N GLU A 97 -3.44 -6.80 8.92
CA GLU A 97 -3.98 -7.68 9.96
C GLU A 97 -3.18 -8.97 10.11
N ALA A 98 -2.38 -9.34 9.12
CA ALA A 98 -1.53 -10.52 9.15
C ALA A 98 -0.18 -10.27 9.84
N ASN A 99 0.14 -9.04 10.23
CA ASN A 99 1.44 -8.66 10.77
C ASN A 99 1.29 -7.90 12.10
N ASN A 100 2.38 -7.87 12.85
CA ASN A 100 2.45 -7.09 14.09
C ASN A 100 3.21 -5.79 13.82
N PHE A 101 2.54 -4.66 14.04
CA PHE A 101 3.09 -3.32 13.82
C PHE A 101 3.48 -2.61 15.11
N ASP A 102 3.53 -3.32 16.24
CA ASP A 102 3.92 -2.72 17.52
C ASP A 102 5.34 -2.15 17.42
N SER A 103 5.52 -0.95 17.95
CA SER A 103 6.81 -0.23 17.99
C SER A 103 7.37 0.12 16.62
N LYS A 104 6.57 0.06 15.56
CA LYS A 104 7.01 0.39 14.20
C LYS A 104 6.46 1.75 13.77
N ARG A 105 7.24 2.45 12.94
CA ARG A 105 6.81 3.68 12.27
C ARG A 105 6.32 3.31 10.89
N VAL A 106 5.12 3.75 10.53
CA VAL A 106 4.48 3.36 9.27
C VAL A 106 4.22 4.59 8.40
N TYR A 107 4.72 4.52 7.17
CA TYR A 107 4.48 5.53 6.14
C TYR A 107 3.61 4.91 5.06
N ILE A 108 2.73 5.71 4.48
CA ILE A 108 1.85 5.26 3.40
C ILE A 108 2.18 6.05 2.13
N PHE A 109 2.30 5.37 1.00
CA PHE A 109 2.26 6.06 -0.27
C PHE A 109 1.16 5.47 -1.15
N VAL A 110 0.57 6.31 -1.97
CA VAL A 110 -0.44 5.87 -2.94
C VAL A 110 -0.01 6.29 -4.33
N THR A 111 -0.48 5.53 -5.31
CA THR A 111 -0.37 5.91 -6.72
C THR A 111 -1.78 6.15 -7.24
N SER A 112 -1.96 7.26 -7.95
CA SER A 112 -3.24 7.61 -8.57
C SER A 112 -3.02 8.70 -9.60
N GLY A 113 -3.93 8.82 -10.54
CA GLY A 113 -3.90 9.89 -11.53
C GLY A 113 -4.18 11.26 -10.92
N SER A 114 -5.14 11.32 -10.01
CA SER A 114 -5.58 12.59 -9.41
C SER A 114 -6.13 12.45 -8.00
N SER A 115 -6.53 11.24 -7.56
CA SER A 115 -7.11 11.05 -6.23
C SER A 115 -6.10 11.35 -5.13
N SER A 116 -6.53 12.12 -4.13
CA SER A 116 -5.71 12.47 -2.98
C SER A 116 -5.39 11.25 -2.12
N VAL A 117 -4.27 11.31 -1.40
CA VAL A 117 -3.90 10.29 -0.41
C VAL A 117 -4.72 10.42 0.89
N ASP A 118 -5.35 11.55 1.13
CA ASP A 118 -5.95 11.88 2.43
C ASP A 118 -7.03 10.89 2.87
N SER A 119 -7.93 10.54 1.97
CA SER A 119 -9.03 9.62 2.29
C SER A 119 -8.51 8.23 2.68
N SER A 120 -7.57 7.69 1.89
CA SER A 120 -6.95 6.39 2.18
C SER A 120 -6.22 6.41 3.53
N PHE A 121 -5.47 7.46 3.80
CA PHE A 121 -4.68 7.60 5.01
C PHE A 121 -5.59 7.72 6.24
N ASN A 122 -6.62 8.55 6.16
CA ASN A 122 -7.58 8.73 7.25
C ASN A 122 -8.34 7.43 7.55
N ASP A 123 -8.74 6.70 6.52
CA ASP A 123 -9.42 5.42 6.70
C ASP A 123 -8.54 4.41 7.45
N LEU A 124 -7.25 4.32 7.09
CA LEU A 124 -6.33 3.41 7.76
C LEU A 124 -6.06 3.83 9.20
N LYS A 125 -5.88 5.11 9.47
CA LYS A 125 -5.67 5.61 10.84
C LYS A 125 -6.89 5.35 11.72
N GLU A 126 -8.06 5.52 11.18
CA GLU A 126 -9.31 5.29 11.91
C GLU A 126 -9.51 3.80 12.19
N LYS A 127 -9.22 2.95 11.20
CA LYS A 127 -9.36 1.50 11.33
C LYS A 127 -8.35 0.89 12.29
N TYR A 128 -7.11 1.42 12.30
CA TYR A 128 -6.00 0.87 13.09
C TYR A 128 -5.40 1.94 14.01
N PRO A 129 -6.13 2.37 15.05
CA PRO A 129 -5.69 3.50 15.90
C PRO A 129 -4.43 3.20 16.71
N ASN A 130 -4.05 1.93 16.87
CA ASN A 130 -2.86 1.54 17.61
C ASN A 130 -1.59 1.48 16.76
N ILE A 131 -1.70 1.62 15.43
CA ILE A 131 -0.56 1.66 14.54
C ILE A 131 -0.05 3.10 14.46
N ASN A 132 1.26 3.26 14.56
CA ASN A 132 1.89 4.58 14.49
C ASN A 132 2.10 5.02 13.04
N PHE A 133 1.05 5.54 12.42
CA PHE A 133 1.11 6.12 11.08
C PHE A 133 1.75 7.51 11.14
N ILE A 134 2.89 7.67 10.47
CA ILE A 134 3.69 8.91 10.53
C ILE A 134 3.21 9.92 9.49
N SER A 135 3.16 9.52 8.23
CA SER A 135 2.70 10.41 7.16
C SER A 135 2.34 9.61 5.92
N ALA A 136 1.71 10.29 4.97
CA ALA A 136 1.31 9.68 3.71
C ALA A 136 1.56 10.63 2.55
N ARG A 137 1.84 10.08 1.37
CA ARG A 137 2.09 10.87 0.18
C ARG A 137 1.58 10.16 -1.07
N ARG A 138 1.11 10.97 -2.03
CA ARG A 138 0.74 10.50 -3.36
C ARG A 138 1.93 10.67 -4.29
N PHE A 139 2.22 9.62 -5.07
CA PHE A 139 3.24 9.67 -6.11
C PHE A 139 2.68 9.24 -7.45
N THR A 140 3.31 9.71 -8.50
CA THR A 140 3.08 9.26 -9.87
C THR A 140 4.30 8.50 -10.36
N SER A 141 4.22 7.91 -11.56
CA SER A 141 5.34 7.18 -12.16
C SER A 141 6.58 8.05 -12.38
N GLY A 142 6.42 9.39 -12.39
CA GLY A 142 7.52 10.35 -12.51
C GLY A 142 8.13 10.80 -11.20
N VAL A 143 7.94 10.05 -10.11
CA VAL A 143 8.49 10.40 -8.80
C VAL A 143 10.01 10.57 -8.88
N SER A 144 10.52 11.65 -8.26
CA SER A 144 11.95 11.90 -8.21
C SER A 144 12.57 11.42 -6.89
N ARG A 145 13.89 11.21 -6.93
CA ARG A 145 14.67 10.91 -5.74
C ARG A 145 14.49 11.99 -4.67
N GLU A 146 14.46 13.24 -5.09
CA GLU A 146 14.31 14.39 -4.18
C GLU A 146 12.96 14.40 -3.48
N ASP A 147 11.89 14.03 -4.17
CA ASP A 147 10.55 13.90 -3.59
C ASP A 147 10.54 12.87 -2.48
N ILE A 148 11.19 11.73 -2.70
CA ILE A 148 11.27 10.65 -1.72
C ILE A 148 12.06 11.09 -0.50
N LEU A 149 13.23 11.70 -0.71
CA LEU A 149 14.10 12.15 0.38
C LEU A 149 13.46 13.27 1.20
N SER A 150 12.66 14.13 0.58
CA SER A 150 11.94 15.18 1.30
C SER A 150 10.80 14.63 2.15
N TRP A 151 10.30 13.46 1.80
CA TRP A 151 9.21 12.80 2.51
C TRP A 151 9.73 11.97 3.70
N ILE A 152 10.78 11.20 3.47
CA ILE A 152 11.40 10.35 4.51
C ILE A 152 12.86 10.75 4.63
N ASN A 153 13.17 11.48 5.67
CA ASN A 153 14.49 12.10 5.88
C ASN A 153 15.11 11.76 7.23
N ASP A 154 15.11 10.49 7.59
CA ASP A 154 15.84 10.04 8.79
C ASP A 154 17.12 9.28 8.47
#